data_a14897820970b9f87a41909c73cf5a0c
#
_entry.id   a14897820970b9f87a41909c73cf5a0c
#
_cell.length_a   1.000
_cell.length_b   1.000
_cell.length_c   1.000
_cell.angle_alpha   90.00
_cell.angle_beta   90.00
_cell.angle_gamma   90.00
#
_symmetry.space_group_name_H-M   'P 1'
#
loop_
_entity.id
_entity.type
_entity.pdbx_description
1 polymer ?
#
loop_
_entity_poly.entity_id
_entity_poly.type
_entity_poly.pdbx_seq_one_letter_code
_entity_poly.pdbx_strand_id
1 'polypeptide(L)'
;MKETINLLGKILTNILTAFYEPFGFSLLLSFLVMFFYLYAYEAQDAGKGWKNAIVTWYKEFKKSVFFRKLFLLAFVISMILFRTLLNRNLWMNPLSDVMGGWGIWKMVNGEEKLTTECIENVIMMIPFTSIVMWTFWEKVDKNWKETLWQSGKIAFVFSIVIEMLQLLLRLGTFQLSDIFYNTVGGVVGGFIYYAVVKTKGCLAGKAQ
;
A
#
# COMPACT_ATOMS: atom_id res chain seq x y z
N MET A 1 32.02 -10.31 -4.69
CA MET A 1 31.72 -9.49 -3.49
C MET A 1 31.43 -8.03 -3.84
N LYS A 2 32.29 -7.29 -4.58
CA LYS A 2 31.99 -5.89 -5.01
C LYS A 2 30.74 -5.78 -5.90
N GLU A 3 30.54 -6.69 -6.85
CA GLU A 3 29.36 -6.71 -7.72
C GLU A 3 28.05 -6.94 -6.95
N THR A 4 28.08 -7.86 -5.99
CA THR A 4 26.91 -8.15 -5.13
C THR A 4 26.54 -6.95 -4.26
N ILE A 5 27.55 -6.23 -3.73
CA ILE A 5 27.34 -5.02 -2.94
C ILE A 5 26.74 -3.90 -3.81
N ASN A 6 27.23 -3.73 -5.04
CA ASN A 6 26.69 -2.75 -5.99
C ASN A 6 25.25 -3.08 -6.40
N LEU A 7 24.93 -4.37 -6.59
CA LEU A 7 23.59 -4.85 -6.90
C LEU A 7 22.62 -4.53 -5.75
N LEU A 8 22.99 -4.89 -4.52
CA LEU A 8 22.20 -4.61 -3.32
C LEU A 8 22.00 -3.09 -3.12
N GLY A 9 23.05 -2.29 -3.37
CA GLY A 9 22.96 -0.84 -3.32
C GLY A 9 21.95 -0.28 -4.31
N LYS A 10 21.94 -0.76 -5.56
CA LYS A 10 20.95 -0.36 -6.57
C LYS A 10 19.53 -0.74 -6.18
N ILE A 11 19.32 -1.97 -5.71
CA ILE A 11 18.01 -2.44 -5.25
C ILE A 11 17.50 -1.56 -4.10
N LEU A 12 18.34 -1.32 -3.10
CA LEU A 12 17.97 -0.48 -1.96
C LEU A 12 17.64 0.96 -2.38
N THR A 13 18.45 1.56 -3.25
CA THR A 13 18.21 2.90 -3.77
C THR A 13 16.87 2.99 -4.50
N ASN A 14 16.59 2.04 -5.40
CA ASN A 14 15.32 2.02 -6.13
C ASN A 14 14.11 1.90 -5.20
N ILE A 15 14.19 1.00 -4.21
CA ILE A 15 13.12 0.84 -3.21
C ILE A 15 12.92 2.14 -2.42
N LEU A 16 14.00 2.75 -1.91
CA LEU A 16 13.91 4.01 -1.17
C LEU A 16 13.33 5.14 -2.03
N THR A 17 13.73 5.23 -3.29
CA THR A 17 13.20 6.23 -4.24
C THR A 17 11.70 6.00 -4.48
N ALA A 18 11.27 4.74 -4.65
CA ALA A 18 9.86 4.40 -4.84
C ALA A 18 8.96 4.84 -3.66
N PHE A 19 9.51 4.90 -2.44
CA PHE A 19 8.80 5.42 -1.26
C PHE A 19 8.94 6.93 -1.09
N TYR A 20 10.10 7.49 -1.42
CA TYR A 20 10.38 8.91 -1.24
C TYR A 20 9.59 9.81 -2.19
N GLU A 21 9.54 9.45 -3.48
CA GLU A 21 8.85 10.24 -4.50
C GLU A 21 7.38 10.51 -4.17
N PRO A 22 6.55 9.52 -3.81
CA PRO A 22 5.13 9.74 -3.53
C PRO A 22 4.86 10.34 -2.15
N PHE A 23 5.86 10.37 -1.23
CA PHE A 23 5.64 10.64 0.19
C PHE A 23 4.92 11.96 0.46
N GLY A 24 5.43 13.07 -0.07
CA GLY A 24 4.87 14.40 0.19
C GLY A 24 3.45 14.56 -0.36
N PHE A 25 3.22 14.09 -1.60
CA PHE A 25 1.91 14.11 -2.22
C PHE A 25 0.91 13.23 -1.45
N SER A 26 1.33 12.02 -1.08
CA SER A 26 0.48 11.07 -0.37
C SER A 26 0.10 11.56 1.02
N LEU A 27 1.02 12.24 1.70
CA LEU A 27 0.74 12.87 2.98
C LEU A 27 -0.33 13.97 2.84
N LEU A 28 -0.17 14.85 1.85
CA LEU A 28 -1.16 15.90 1.56
C LEU A 28 -2.53 15.32 1.21
N LEU A 29 -2.56 14.31 0.32
CA LEU A 29 -3.80 13.66 -0.10
C LEU A 29 -4.50 12.96 1.06
N SER A 30 -3.75 12.31 1.96
CA SER A 30 -4.34 11.67 3.15
C SER A 30 -4.97 12.69 4.11
N PHE A 31 -4.38 13.87 4.28
CA PHE A 31 -5.03 14.96 5.01
C PHE A 31 -6.35 15.38 4.37
N LEU A 32 -6.38 15.55 3.05
CA LEU A 32 -7.60 15.91 2.32
C LEU A 32 -8.69 14.84 2.45
N VAL A 33 -8.33 13.57 2.26
CA VAL A 33 -9.28 12.43 2.43
C VAL A 33 -9.87 12.42 3.83
N MET A 34 -9.06 12.67 4.87
CA MET A 34 -9.56 12.69 6.24
C MET A 34 -10.40 13.94 6.57
N PHE A 35 -10.18 15.08 5.89
CA PHE A 35 -11.13 16.20 5.95
C PHE A 35 -12.47 15.83 5.33
N PHE A 36 -12.47 15.18 4.15
CA PHE A 36 -13.72 14.69 3.56
C PHE A 36 -14.45 13.70 4.47
N TYR A 37 -13.72 12.78 5.09
CA TYR A 37 -14.29 11.84 6.05
C TYR A 37 -14.99 12.56 7.20
N LEU A 38 -14.35 13.54 7.83
CA LEU A 38 -14.92 14.29 8.95
C LEU A 38 -16.17 15.09 8.57
N TYR A 39 -16.16 15.78 7.44
CA TYR A 39 -17.19 16.74 7.10
C TYR A 39 -18.29 16.19 6.20
N ALA A 40 -18.03 15.13 5.44
CA ALA A 40 -19.01 14.50 4.57
C ALA A 40 -19.65 13.26 5.19
N TYR A 41 -18.93 12.52 6.02
CA TYR A 41 -19.40 11.25 6.57
C TYR A 41 -19.71 11.33 8.07
N GLU A 42 -18.87 11.96 8.87
CA GLU A 42 -19.04 12.07 10.33
C GLU A 42 -19.68 13.40 10.77
N ALA A 43 -20.16 14.24 9.86
CA ALA A 43 -20.85 15.51 10.05
C ALA A 43 -20.60 16.18 11.41
N GLN A 44 -19.39 16.66 11.63
CA GLN A 44 -19.00 17.31 12.88
C GLN A 44 -19.46 18.77 12.86
N ASP A 45 -20.12 19.24 13.94
CA ASP A 45 -20.37 20.64 14.20
C ASP A 45 -19.08 21.42 14.50
N ALA A 46 -18.22 21.52 13.48
CA ALA A 46 -17.09 22.40 13.54
C ALA A 46 -17.56 23.83 13.33
N GLY A 47 -17.31 24.69 14.30
CA GLY A 47 -17.62 26.12 14.17
C GLY A 47 -17.07 26.69 12.85
N LYS A 48 -17.70 27.74 12.31
CA LYS A 48 -17.34 28.32 11.01
C LYS A 48 -15.87 28.73 10.92
N GLY A 49 -15.25 28.40 9.80
CA GLY A 49 -13.91 28.85 9.42
C GLY A 49 -12.82 27.77 9.42
N TRP A 50 -11.82 27.97 8.57
CA TRP A 50 -10.74 27.00 8.32
C TRP A 50 -9.88 26.66 9.55
N LYS A 51 -9.70 27.63 10.48
CA LYS A 51 -8.99 27.41 11.75
C LYS A 51 -9.69 26.37 12.62
N ASN A 52 -11.02 26.45 12.70
CA ASN A 52 -11.82 25.49 13.45
C ASN A 52 -11.79 24.10 12.80
N ALA A 53 -11.75 24.03 11.47
CA ALA A 53 -11.60 22.78 10.74
C ALA A 53 -10.29 22.07 11.10
N ILE A 54 -9.15 22.77 11.10
CA ILE A 54 -7.86 22.21 11.49
C ILE A 54 -7.84 21.76 12.95
N VAL A 55 -8.40 22.58 13.85
CA VAL A 55 -8.48 22.23 15.29
C VAL A 55 -9.34 20.98 15.51
N THR A 56 -10.46 20.85 14.81
CA THR A 56 -11.34 19.67 14.88
C THR A 56 -10.62 18.43 14.36
N TRP A 57 -9.96 18.53 13.20
CA TRP A 57 -9.16 17.45 12.65
C TRP A 57 -8.09 16.97 13.64
N TYR A 58 -7.36 17.90 14.26
CA TYR A 58 -6.32 17.57 15.24
C TYR A 58 -6.90 16.94 16.52
N LYS A 59 -8.05 17.42 17.00
CA LYS A 59 -8.75 16.82 18.15
C LYS A 59 -9.18 15.38 17.85
N GLU A 60 -9.78 15.12 16.69
CA GLU A 60 -10.17 13.77 16.28
C GLU A 60 -8.96 12.86 16.07
N PHE A 61 -7.88 13.35 15.50
CA PHE A 61 -6.65 12.59 15.36
C PHE A 61 -6.07 12.17 16.72
N LYS A 62 -6.14 13.02 17.74
CA LYS A 62 -5.71 12.66 19.10
C LYS A 62 -6.67 11.71 19.79
N LYS A 63 -7.97 11.91 19.65
CA LYS A 63 -9.03 11.19 20.39
C LYS A 63 -9.29 9.80 19.80
N SER A 64 -9.43 9.68 18.48
CA SER A 64 -9.89 8.48 17.80
C SER A 64 -8.73 7.62 17.27
N VAL A 65 -8.60 6.40 17.80
CA VAL A 65 -7.65 5.39 17.27
C VAL A 65 -8.06 4.99 15.85
N PHE A 66 -9.36 4.85 15.60
CA PHE A 66 -9.88 4.48 14.29
C PHE A 66 -9.55 5.55 13.24
N PHE A 67 -9.69 6.83 13.57
CA PHE A 67 -9.32 7.94 12.70
C PHE A 67 -7.83 7.90 12.32
N ARG A 68 -6.93 7.61 13.27
CA ARG A 68 -5.50 7.43 12.99
C ARG A 68 -5.21 6.26 12.05
N LYS A 69 -5.92 5.14 12.21
CA LYS A 69 -5.79 3.98 11.32
C LYS A 69 -6.26 4.30 9.91
N LEU A 70 -7.40 5.00 9.77
CA LEU A 70 -7.89 5.46 8.47
C LEU A 70 -6.92 6.44 7.80
N PHE A 71 -6.32 7.34 8.58
CA PHE A 71 -5.29 8.26 8.06
C PHE A 71 -4.09 7.49 7.50
N LEU A 72 -3.57 6.52 8.25
CA LEU A 72 -2.47 5.67 7.78
C LEU A 72 -2.86 4.85 6.55
N LEU A 73 -4.08 4.33 6.52
CA LEU A 73 -4.59 3.60 5.37
C LEU A 73 -4.71 4.48 4.13
N ALA A 74 -5.28 5.68 4.29
CA ALA A 74 -5.37 6.68 3.22
C ALA A 74 -3.98 7.07 2.70
N PHE A 75 -3.00 7.23 3.59
CA PHE A 75 -1.62 7.53 3.22
C PHE A 75 -0.99 6.40 2.38
N VAL A 76 -1.11 5.15 2.82
CA VAL A 76 -0.55 4.01 2.08
C VAL A 76 -1.25 3.80 0.74
N ILE A 77 -2.58 3.90 0.70
CA ILE A 77 -3.33 3.82 -0.56
C ILE A 77 -2.89 4.94 -1.51
N SER A 78 -2.74 6.18 -1.02
CA SER A 78 -2.27 7.31 -1.83
C SER A 78 -0.86 7.08 -2.37
N MET A 79 0.05 6.49 -1.60
CA MET A 79 1.39 6.12 -2.07
C MET A 79 1.32 5.10 -3.22
N ILE A 80 0.52 4.05 -3.07
CA ILE A 80 0.35 3.03 -4.10
C ILE A 80 -0.25 3.66 -5.37
N LEU A 81 -1.33 4.43 -5.25
CA LEU A 81 -1.98 5.07 -6.39
C LEU A 81 -1.07 6.08 -7.09
N PHE A 82 -0.27 6.84 -6.34
CA PHE A 82 0.72 7.74 -6.94
C PHE A 82 1.73 6.94 -7.79
N ARG A 83 2.31 5.89 -7.21
CA ARG A 83 3.32 5.06 -7.88
C ARG A 83 2.76 4.32 -9.09
N THR A 84 1.54 3.82 -8.99
CA THR A 84 0.93 2.97 -10.01
C THR A 84 0.16 3.74 -11.09
N LEU A 85 -0.41 4.90 -10.77
CA LEU A 85 -1.25 5.67 -11.71
C LEU A 85 -0.64 7.03 -12.04
N LEU A 86 -0.25 7.83 -11.04
CA LEU A 86 0.12 9.23 -11.28
C LEU A 86 1.56 9.40 -11.79
N ASN A 87 2.48 8.51 -11.39
CA ASN A 87 3.88 8.54 -11.85
C ASN A 87 4.10 7.60 -13.05
N ARG A 88 3.14 7.53 -13.97
CA ARG A 88 3.20 6.70 -15.18
C ARG A 88 2.96 7.55 -16.44
N ASN A 89 3.65 7.20 -17.51
CA ASN A 89 3.45 7.81 -18.81
C ASN A 89 2.28 7.14 -19.54
N LEU A 90 1.63 7.89 -20.44
CA LEU A 90 0.63 7.35 -21.36
C LEU A 90 1.26 6.28 -22.27
N TRP A 91 0.60 5.14 -22.40
CA TRP A 91 1.10 4.01 -23.18
C TRP A 91 0.14 3.69 -24.34
N MET A 92 0.67 3.65 -25.57
CA MET A 92 -0.15 3.45 -26.77
C MET A 92 -0.77 2.06 -26.86
N ASN A 93 -0.07 1.04 -26.33
CA ASN A 93 -0.54 -0.34 -26.33
C ASN A 93 -0.48 -0.96 -24.91
N PRO A 94 -1.50 -0.77 -24.07
CA PRO A 94 -1.49 -1.27 -22.69
C PRO A 94 -1.44 -2.80 -22.55
N LEU A 95 -1.74 -3.54 -23.61
CA LEU A 95 -1.70 -5.01 -23.64
C LEU A 95 -0.43 -5.56 -24.29
N SER A 96 0.61 -4.75 -24.47
CA SER A 96 1.85 -5.20 -25.12
C SER A 96 2.71 -6.15 -24.27
N ASP A 97 2.52 -6.17 -22.94
CA ASP A 97 3.33 -6.97 -22.01
C ASP A 97 2.46 -7.58 -20.89
N VAL A 98 1.43 -8.35 -21.29
CA VAL A 98 0.44 -8.92 -20.34
C VAL A 98 1.08 -9.89 -19.33
N MET A 99 2.10 -10.63 -19.72
CA MET A 99 2.79 -11.54 -18.78
C MET A 99 3.63 -10.77 -17.77
N GLY A 100 4.17 -9.62 -18.13
CA GLY A 100 5.02 -8.77 -17.29
C GLY A 100 6.39 -9.35 -17.03
N GLY A 101 7.14 -8.71 -16.13
CA GLY A 101 8.48 -9.12 -15.72
C GLY A 101 8.46 -10.08 -14.54
N TRP A 102 9.02 -11.28 -14.71
CA TRP A 102 9.18 -12.25 -13.63
C TRP A 102 10.61 -12.21 -13.08
N GLY A 103 10.75 -11.87 -11.80
CA GLY A 103 12.03 -11.73 -11.12
C GLY A 103 12.68 -10.35 -11.26
N ILE A 104 13.99 -10.30 -11.01
CA ILE A 104 14.77 -9.06 -10.95
C ILE A 104 15.54 -8.74 -12.26
N TRP A 105 15.41 -9.58 -13.28
CA TRP A 105 16.03 -9.40 -14.59
C TRP A 105 14.95 -9.33 -15.68
N LYS A 106 15.04 -8.31 -16.51
CA LYS A 106 14.13 -8.10 -17.65
C LYS A 106 14.93 -7.88 -18.92
N MET A 107 14.56 -8.56 -19.99
CA MET A 107 15.13 -8.32 -21.33
C MET A 107 14.58 -7.01 -21.89
N VAL A 108 15.47 -6.05 -22.15
CA VAL A 108 15.12 -4.75 -22.77
C VAL A 108 16.07 -4.53 -23.94
N ASN A 109 15.52 -4.48 -25.15
CA ASN A 109 16.30 -4.32 -26.39
C ASN A 109 17.41 -5.37 -26.61
N GLY A 110 17.20 -6.60 -26.15
CA GLY A 110 18.16 -7.69 -26.27
C GLY A 110 19.23 -7.74 -25.19
N GLU A 111 19.19 -6.84 -24.20
CA GLU A 111 20.07 -6.82 -23.04
C GLU A 111 19.32 -7.15 -21.75
N GLU A 112 19.95 -7.91 -20.84
CA GLU A 112 19.42 -8.12 -19.51
C GLU A 112 19.60 -6.87 -18.65
N LYS A 113 18.49 -6.29 -18.19
CA LYS A 113 18.51 -5.16 -17.26
C LYS A 113 17.91 -5.52 -15.92
N LEU A 114 18.57 -5.03 -14.87
CA LEU A 114 18.04 -5.14 -13.51
C LEU A 114 16.76 -4.33 -13.37
N THR A 115 15.69 -4.96 -12.89
CA THR A 115 14.44 -4.32 -12.46
C THR A 115 14.15 -4.64 -11.01
N THR A 116 13.52 -3.73 -10.29
CA THR A 116 13.11 -3.89 -8.90
C THR A 116 11.60 -3.91 -8.74
N GLU A 117 10.86 -3.86 -9.86
CA GLU A 117 9.39 -3.77 -9.90
C GLU A 117 8.72 -4.87 -9.05
N CYS A 118 9.17 -6.11 -9.19
CA CYS A 118 8.63 -7.23 -8.41
C CYS A 118 8.81 -7.05 -6.89
N ILE A 119 9.96 -6.53 -6.45
CA ILE A 119 10.26 -6.30 -5.04
C ILE A 119 9.46 -5.10 -4.52
N GLU A 120 9.37 -4.03 -5.30
CA GLU A 120 8.60 -2.83 -4.97
C GLU A 120 7.11 -3.15 -4.78
N ASN A 121 6.53 -3.95 -5.69
CA ASN A 121 5.14 -4.41 -5.60
C ASN A 121 4.88 -5.20 -4.32
N VAL A 122 5.75 -6.17 -3.98
CA VAL A 122 5.65 -6.92 -2.72
C VAL A 122 5.72 -5.97 -1.52
N ILE A 123 6.74 -5.10 -1.46
CA ILE A 123 6.98 -4.24 -0.28
C ILE A 123 5.85 -3.21 -0.09
N MET A 124 5.29 -2.65 -1.16
CA MET A 124 4.20 -1.68 -1.06
C MET A 124 2.89 -2.31 -0.55
N MET A 125 2.61 -3.56 -0.87
CA MET A 125 1.39 -4.25 -0.42
C MET A 125 1.45 -4.72 1.03
N ILE A 126 2.63 -4.89 1.61
CA ILE A 126 2.80 -5.29 3.02
C ILE A 126 2.10 -4.29 3.97
N PRO A 127 2.44 -2.99 4.00
CA PRO A 127 1.78 -2.04 4.89
C PRO A 127 0.28 -1.88 4.56
N PHE A 128 -0.12 -1.93 3.30
CA PHE A 128 -1.51 -1.82 2.89
C PHE A 128 -2.37 -2.89 3.57
N THR A 129 -2.07 -4.16 3.36
CA THR A 129 -2.87 -5.25 3.93
C THR A 129 -2.75 -5.34 5.44
N SER A 130 -1.56 -5.08 6.01
CA SER A 130 -1.38 -5.04 7.47
C SER A 130 -2.29 -3.99 8.12
N ILE A 131 -2.39 -2.78 7.54
CA ILE A 131 -3.22 -1.70 8.07
C ILE A 131 -4.70 -1.96 7.82
N VAL A 132 -5.09 -2.50 6.65
CA VAL A 132 -6.48 -2.91 6.38
C VAL A 132 -6.94 -3.92 7.43
N MET A 133 -6.14 -4.99 7.67
CA MET A 133 -6.45 -5.99 8.67
C MET A 133 -6.53 -5.38 10.07
N TRP A 134 -5.60 -4.50 10.43
CA TRP A 134 -5.61 -3.81 11.72
C TRP A 134 -6.81 -2.87 11.89
N THR A 135 -7.29 -2.25 10.84
CA THR A 135 -8.41 -1.28 10.90
C THR A 135 -9.76 -1.98 10.99
N PHE A 136 -9.97 -3.03 10.20
CA PHE A 136 -11.29 -3.63 10.02
C PHE A 136 -11.45 -5.02 10.64
N TRP A 137 -10.33 -5.67 11.06
CA TRP A 137 -10.33 -7.07 11.50
C TRP A 137 -9.97 -7.29 12.97
N GLU A 138 -9.96 -6.25 13.80
CA GLU A 138 -9.47 -6.28 15.19
C GLU A 138 -10.15 -7.28 16.14
N LYS A 139 -11.34 -7.78 15.81
CA LYS A 139 -12.21 -8.49 16.76
C LYS A 139 -12.38 -10.00 16.46
N VAL A 140 -11.57 -10.57 15.60
CA VAL A 140 -11.80 -11.96 15.21
C VAL A 140 -10.62 -12.82 15.66
N ASP A 141 -10.93 -13.76 16.58
CA ASP A 141 -10.07 -14.90 16.94
C ASP A 141 -9.90 -15.82 15.72
N LYS A 142 -9.12 -15.38 14.73
CA LYS A 142 -8.95 -16.08 13.46
C LYS A 142 -7.73 -16.96 13.46
N ASN A 143 -7.92 -18.14 12.85
CA ASN A 143 -6.84 -19.02 12.48
C ASN A 143 -5.89 -18.27 11.51
N TRP A 144 -4.57 -18.44 11.67
CA TRP A 144 -3.56 -17.84 10.82
C TRP A 144 -3.82 -18.06 9.31
N LYS A 145 -4.30 -19.26 8.92
CA LYS A 145 -4.65 -19.59 7.53
C LYS A 145 -5.75 -18.69 6.98
N GLU A 146 -6.75 -18.40 7.77
CA GLU A 146 -7.86 -17.52 7.37
C GLU A 146 -7.37 -16.07 7.24
N THR A 147 -6.51 -15.59 8.16
CA THR A 147 -5.92 -14.27 8.07
C THR A 147 -5.10 -14.10 6.79
N LEU A 148 -4.24 -15.07 6.46
CA LEU A 148 -3.44 -15.05 5.23
C LEU A 148 -4.31 -15.10 3.97
N TRP A 149 -5.35 -15.94 3.98
CA TRP A 149 -6.27 -16.05 2.86
C TRP A 149 -7.04 -14.74 2.60
N GLN A 150 -7.53 -14.09 3.65
CA GLN A 150 -8.26 -12.83 3.53
C GLN A 150 -7.34 -11.68 3.08
N SER A 151 -6.14 -11.58 3.65
CA SER A 151 -5.18 -10.56 3.23
C SER A 151 -4.73 -10.75 1.78
N GLY A 152 -4.52 -12.00 1.35
CA GLY A 152 -4.24 -12.33 -0.05
C GLY A 152 -5.38 -11.93 -0.98
N LYS A 153 -6.64 -12.24 -0.63
CA LYS A 153 -7.82 -11.83 -1.40
C LYS A 153 -7.93 -10.30 -1.51
N ILE A 154 -7.73 -9.58 -0.40
CA ILE A 154 -7.79 -8.11 -0.40
C ILE A 154 -6.74 -7.54 -1.36
N ALA A 155 -5.48 -8.01 -1.27
CA ALA A 155 -4.42 -7.58 -2.15
C ALA A 155 -4.68 -7.93 -3.62
N PHE A 156 -5.16 -9.15 -3.89
CA PHE A 156 -5.51 -9.62 -5.23
C PHE A 156 -6.59 -8.74 -5.88
N VAL A 157 -7.69 -8.49 -5.18
CA VAL A 157 -8.79 -7.65 -5.69
C VAL A 157 -8.31 -6.22 -5.89
N PHE A 158 -7.56 -5.66 -4.92
CA PHE A 158 -7.02 -4.31 -5.02
C PHE A 158 -6.04 -4.17 -6.20
N SER A 159 -5.18 -5.18 -6.42
CA SER A 159 -4.27 -5.20 -7.57
C SER A 159 -5.00 -5.28 -8.90
N ILE A 160 -6.04 -6.12 -9.02
CA ILE A 160 -6.87 -6.15 -10.23
C ILE A 160 -7.48 -4.78 -10.51
N VAL A 161 -8.00 -4.09 -9.48
CA VAL A 161 -8.56 -2.74 -9.66
C VAL A 161 -7.50 -1.78 -10.18
N ILE A 162 -6.28 -1.82 -9.65
CA ILE A 162 -5.17 -0.98 -10.14
C ILE A 162 -4.86 -1.29 -11.61
N GLU A 163 -4.68 -2.55 -11.96
CA GLU A 163 -4.35 -2.97 -13.33
C GLU A 163 -5.46 -2.60 -14.32
N MET A 164 -6.73 -2.74 -13.92
CA MET A 164 -7.87 -2.30 -14.72
C MET A 164 -7.89 -0.77 -14.90
N LEU A 165 -7.55 0.00 -13.86
CA LEU A 165 -7.44 1.45 -13.98
C LEU A 165 -6.29 1.85 -14.90
N GLN A 166 -5.14 1.19 -14.81
CA GLN A 166 -4.01 1.41 -15.73
C GLN A 166 -4.40 1.14 -17.18
N LEU A 167 -5.11 0.02 -17.41
CA LEU A 167 -5.62 -0.34 -18.74
C LEU A 167 -6.58 0.72 -19.28
N LEU A 168 -7.58 1.12 -18.49
CA LEU A 168 -8.60 2.09 -18.89
C LEU A 168 -8.02 3.48 -19.14
N LEU A 169 -7.09 3.92 -18.29
CA LEU A 169 -6.46 5.23 -18.38
C LEU A 169 -5.22 5.23 -19.31
N ARG A 170 -4.83 4.06 -19.83
CA ARG A 170 -3.61 3.86 -20.65
C ARG A 170 -2.32 4.31 -19.93
N LEU A 171 -2.24 4.06 -18.63
CA LEU A 171 -1.12 4.43 -17.78
C LEU A 171 -0.19 3.23 -17.53
N GLY A 172 0.60 2.86 -18.53
CA GLY A 172 1.47 1.68 -18.52
C GLY A 172 0.87 0.45 -19.18
N THR A 173 1.35 -0.72 -18.84
CA THR A 173 0.91 -2.02 -19.37
C THR A 173 0.21 -2.82 -18.27
N PHE A 174 -0.88 -3.49 -18.61
CA PHE A 174 -1.53 -4.48 -17.76
C PHE A 174 -0.61 -5.69 -17.59
N GLN A 175 -0.28 -6.07 -16.34
CA GLN A 175 0.69 -7.12 -16.09
C GLN A 175 0.20 -8.13 -15.03
N LEU A 176 0.18 -9.43 -15.41
CA LEU A 176 -0.15 -10.52 -14.49
C LEU A 176 0.90 -10.70 -13.39
N SER A 177 2.17 -10.42 -13.70
CA SER A 177 3.25 -10.45 -12.70
C SER A 177 3.00 -9.48 -11.55
N ASP A 178 2.47 -8.28 -11.84
CA ASP A 178 2.16 -7.28 -10.82
C ASP A 178 1.05 -7.76 -9.88
N ILE A 179 -0.01 -8.36 -10.44
CA ILE A 179 -1.08 -8.97 -9.63
C ILE A 179 -0.52 -10.06 -8.72
N PHE A 180 0.38 -10.90 -9.23
CA PHE A 180 1.00 -11.96 -8.45
C PHE A 180 1.85 -11.40 -7.30
N TYR A 181 2.80 -10.51 -7.59
CA TYR A 181 3.69 -9.94 -6.57
C TYR A 181 2.95 -9.09 -5.53
N ASN A 182 1.96 -8.34 -5.94
CA ASN A 182 1.06 -7.61 -5.05
C ASN A 182 0.31 -8.57 -4.11
N THR A 183 -0.18 -9.69 -4.62
CA THR A 183 -0.87 -10.71 -3.82
C THR A 183 0.08 -11.35 -2.80
N VAL A 184 1.30 -11.68 -3.21
CA VAL A 184 2.35 -12.20 -2.31
C VAL A 184 2.64 -11.18 -1.19
N GLY A 185 2.83 -9.91 -1.54
CA GLY A 185 3.02 -8.82 -0.57
C GLY A 185 1.85 -8.72 0.42
N GLY A 186 0.63 -8.89 -0.09
CA GLY A 186 -0.58 -8.91 0.73
C GLY A 186 -0.61 -10.05 1.75
N VAL A 187 -0.23 -11.25 1.35
CA VAL A 187 -0.12 -12.42 2.25
C VAL A 187 0.94 -12.18 3.33
N VAL A 188 2.10 -11.62 2.95
CA VAL A 188 3.17 -11.25 3.92
C VAL A 188 2.66 -10.21 4.92
N GLY A 189 1.92 -9.19 4.46
CA GLY A 189 1.31 -8.19 5.33
C GLY A 189 0.30 -8.79 6.31
N GLY A 190 -0.52 -9.75 5.86
CA GLY A 190 -1.41 -10.52 6.72
C GLY A 190 -0.68 -11.35 7.78
N PHE A 191 0.45 -11.95 7.42
CA PHE A 191 1.31 -12.67 8.36
C PHE A 191 1.89 -11.75 9.44
N ILE A 192 2.39 -10.57 9.05
CA ILE A 192 2.90 -9.57 10.00
C ILE A 192 1.80 -9.12 10.96
N TYR A 193 0.60 -8.81 10.44
CA TYR A 193 -0.55 -8.48 11.27
C TYR A 193 -0.85 -9.57 12.30
N TYR A 194 -0.95 -10.84 11.85
CA TYR A 194 -1.21 -11.98 12.71
C TYR A 194 -0.15 -12.14 13.81
N ALA A 195 1.12 -12.05 13.44
CA ALA A 195 2.25 -12.16 14.38
C ALA A 195 2.19 -11.06 15.46
N VAL A 196 1.90 -9.82 15.07
CA VAL A 196 1.77 -8.68 16.01
C VAL A 196 0.61 -8.86 16.96
N VAL A 197 -0.55 -9.29 16.48
CA VAL A 197 -1.74 -9.51 17.32
C VAL A 197 -1.50 -10.63 18.32
N LYS A 198 -0.92 -11.76 17.87
CA LYS A 198 -0.62 -12.91 18.73
C LYS A 198 0.40 -12.56 19.82
N THR A 199 1.44 -11.80 19.47
CA THR A 199 2.46 -11.37 20.43
C THR A 199 1.86 -10.45 21.50
N LYS A 200 0.99 -9.51 21.12
CA LYS A 200 0.28 -8.64 22.07
C LYS A 200 -0.63 -9.44 22.99
N GLY A 201 -1.35 -10.44 22.48
CA GLY A 201 -2.19 -11.33 23.29
C GLY A 201 -1.37 -12.12 24.32
N CYS A 202 -0.22 -12.68 23.92
CA CYS A 202 0.69 -13.38 24.84
C CYS A 202 1.27 -12.47 25.94
N LEU A 203 1.58 -11.22 25.64
CA LEU A 203 2.10 -10.25 26.62
C LEU A 203 1.01 -9.82 27.61
N ALA A 204 -0.21 -9.61 27.13
CA ALA A 204 -1.34 -9.25 28.01
C ALA A 204 -1.74 -10.40 28.95
N GLY A 205 -1.69 -11.66 28.50
CA GLY A 205 -1.97 -12.83 29.34
C GLY A 205 -0.87 -13.18 30.35
N LYS A 206 0.34 -12.61 30.24
CA LYS A 206 1.43 -12.76 31.24
C LYS A 206 1.43 -11.65 32.30
N ALA A 207 0.62 -10.60 32.12
CA ALA A 207 0.51 -9.47 33.04
C ALA A 207 -0.68 -9.60 34.02
N GLN A 208 -1.43 -10.69 33.94
CA GLN A 208 -2.45 -11.13 34.90
C GLN A 208 -1.90 -12.31 35.76
#